data_12b59c35779686c26a0edb6417662ebf
#
_entry.id   12b59c35779686c26a0edb6417662ebf
#
_cell.length_a   1.000
_cell.length_b   1.000
_cell.length_c   1.000
_cell.angle_alpha   90.00
_cell.angle_beta   90.00
_cell.angle_gamma   90.00
#
_symmetry.space_group_name_H-M   'P 1'
#
loop_
_entity.id
_entity.type
_entity.pdbx_description
1 polymer ?
#
loop_
_entity_poly.entity_id
_entity_poly.type
_entity_poly.pdbx_seq_one_letter_code
_entity_poly.pdbx_strand_id
1 'polypeptide(L)'
;MSFHSTIFIVPGLGNSGEGHWQTIWQNKYAFTRIQQQNWDKPVCADWIQQIDTVLNGYDFSNTILVGHSLACNTIVQWANMYRRNIKAALLVGPSDTEASSYPPGTAGFTPMPLYRLHFPSVVIASSNDFYVSTERAIFFAEQWGSRFVNIGDAGHINVAAGYGEFEQGLAILQELDKL
;
A
#
# COMPACT_ATOMS: atom_id res chain seq x y z
N MET A 1 -19.64 9.75 5.83
CA MET A 1 -18.75 9.70 4.65
C MET A 1 -18.96 8.34 4.02
N SER A 2 -19.26 8.27 2.73
CA SER A 2 -19.50 7.02 2.00
C SER A 2 -18.52 6.90 0.84
N PHE A 3 -18.15 5.69 0.50
CA PHE A 3 -17.32 5.36 -0.67
C PHE A 3 -18.18 4.59 -1.68
N HIS A 4 -17.90 4.76 -2.97
CA HIS A 4 -18.61 4.09 -4.07
C HIS A 4 -17.88 2.83 -4.52
N SER A 5 -16.56 2.81 -4.34
CA SER A 5 -15.71 1.68 -4.71
C SER A 5 -15.62 0.63 -3.60
N THR A 6 -15.32 -0.59 -3.99
CA THR A 6 -14.91 -1.65 -3.06
C THR A 6 -13.44 -1.41 -2.69
N ILE A 7 -13.19 -1.11 -1.41
CA ILE A 7 -11.86 -0.75 -0.94
C ILE A 7 -11.25 -1.88 -0.13
N PHE A 8 -10.04 -2.29 -0.51
CA PHE A 8 -9.28 -3.31 0.17
C PHE A 8 -8.06 -2.72 0.88
N ILE A 9 -7.96 -3.01 2.16
CA ILE A 9 -6.79 -2.72 2.98
C ILE A 9 -5.76 -3.84 2.81
N VAL A 10 -4.56 -3.45 2.43
CA VAL A 10 -3.41 -4.37 2.28
C VAL A 10 -2.33 -3.95 3.27
N PRO A 11 -2.24 -4.59 4.45
CA PRO A 11 -1.21 -4.28 5.45
C PRO A 11 0.18 -4.75 5.02
N GLY A 12 1.20 -4.09 5.58
CA GLY A 12 2.59 -4.47 5.41
C GLY A 12 3.08 -5.50 6.43
N LEU A 13 4.41 -5.56 6.60
CA LEU A 13 5.08 -6.45 7.56
C LEU A 13 4.52 -6.26 8.97
N GLY A 14 4.27 -7.37 9.68
CA GLY A 14 3.73 -7.35 11.03
C GLY A 14 2.23 -7.04 11.12
N ASN A 15 1.52 -6.92 9.97
CA ASN A 15 0.12 -6.48 9.91
C ASN A 15 -0.07 -5.02 10.39
N SER A 16 -1.32 -4.57 10.45
CA SER A 16 -1.73 -3.27 11.00
C SER A 16 -2.60 -3.50 12.22
N GLY A 17 -2.04 -3.26 13.41
CA GLY A 17 -2.71 -3.47 14.69
C GLY A 17 -3.87 -2.51 14.94
N GLU A 18 -4.52 -2.62 16.11
CA GLU A 18 -5.77 -1.95 16.46
C GLU A 18 -5.72 -0.41 16.30
N GLY A 19 -4.64 0.24 16.71
CA GLY A 19 -4.47 1.70 16.61
C GLY A 19 -3.99 2.20 15.24
N HIS A 20 -3.73 1.33 14.28
CA HIS A 20 -3.24 1.72 12.97
C HIS A 20 -4.37 2.28 12.08
N TRP A 21 -4.09 3.33 11.31
CA TRP A 21 -5.07 3.98 10.44
C TRP A 21 -5.79 3.00 9.49
N GLN A 22 -5.11 1.98 8.97
CA GLN A 22 -5.74 0.95 8.14
C GLN A 22 -6.83 0.18 8.90
N THR A 23 -6.59 -0.14 10.17
CA THR A 23 -7.58 -0.83 11.02
C THR A 23 -8.71 0.12 11.42
N ILE A 24 -8.40 1.37 11.72
CA ILE A 24 -9.41 2.40 12.00
C ILE A 24 -10.32 2.59 10.77
N TRP A 25 -9.75 2.73 9.58
CA TRP A 25 -10.53 2.88 8.34
C TRP A 25 -11.37 1.63 8.04
N GLN A 26 -10.79 0.44 8.20
CA GLN A 26 -11.52 -0.82 8.05
C GLN A 26 -12.79 -0.85 8.90
N ASN A 27 -12.67 -0.51 10.17
CA ASN A 27 -13.79 -0.54 11.11
C ASN A 27 -14.81 0.58 10.86
N LYS A 28 -14.32 1.79 10.55
CA LYS A 28 -15.15 2.99 10.38
C LYS A 28 -15.93 3.00 9.07
N TYR A 29 -15.35 2.45 7.99
CA TYR A 29 -15.92 2.51 6.64
C TYR A 29 -16.25 1.12 6.07
N ALA A 30 -16.13 0.07 6.86
CA ALA A 30 -16.37 -1.33 6.45
C ALA A 30 -15.48 -1.76 5.26
N PHE A 31 -14.23 -1.27 5.18
CA PHE A 31 -13.29 -1.73 4.16
C PHE A 31 -12.88 -3.19 4.41
N THR A 32 -12.58 -3.91 3.35
CA THR A 32 -12.17 -5.31 3.44
C THR A 32 -10.66 -5.43 3.58
N ARG A 33 -10.18 -6.13 4.61
CA ARG A 33 -8.76 -6.44 4.76
C ARG A 33 -8.39 -7.68 3.97
N ILE A 34 -7.34 -7.60 3.18
CA ILE A 34 -6.70 -8.79 2.62
C ILE A 34 -5.84 -9.42 3.72
N GLN A 35 -6.27 -10.60 4.17
CA GLN A 35 -5.53 -11.37 5.17
C GLN A 35 -4.38 -12.09 4.49
N GLN A 36 -3.16 -11.79 4.92
CA GLN A 36 -1.96 -12.41 4.40
C GLN A 36 -1.52 -13.60 5.25
N GLN A 37 -0.79 -14.50 4.63
CA GLN A 37 -0.12 -15.59 5.34
C GLN A 37 1.19 -15.07 5.91
N ASN A 38 1.48 -15.45 7.14
CA ASN A 38 2.77 -15.19 7.79
C ASN A 38 3.21 -13.72 7.78
N TRP A 39 2.62 -12.95 8.67
CA TRP A 39 2.90 -11.52 8.79
C TRP A 39 4.34 -11.18 9.20
N ASP A 40 5.05 -12.10 9.88
CA ASP A 40 6.39 -11.85 10.43
C ASP A 40 7.51 -12.30 9.48
N LYS A 41 7.25 -13.31 8.64
CA LYS A 41 8.19 -13.83 7.65
C LYS A 41 7.50 -14.02 6.30
N PRO A 42 7.09 -12.93 5.65
CA PRO A 42 6.31 -13.00 4.42
C PRO A 42 7.13 -13.54 3.25
N VAL A 43 6.44 -14.29 2.39
CA VAL A 43 6.92 -14.68 1.06
C VAL A 43 6.14 -13.88 0.02
N CYS A 44 6.82 -13.15 -0.84
CA CYS A 44 6.20 -12.24 -1.80
C CYS A 44 5.21 -12.94 -2.73
N ALA A 45 5.57 -14.12 -3.24
CA ALA A 45 4.71 -14.89 -4.13
C ALA A 45 3.38 -15.27 -3.46
N ASP A 46 3.40 -15.66 -2.19
CA ASP A 46 2.20 -16.00 -1.42
C ASP A 46 1.30 -14.77 -1.23
N TRP A 47 1.91 -13.63 -0.92
CA TRP A 47 1.19 -12.38 -0.72
C TRP A 47 0.56 -11.86 -2.02
N ILE A 48 1.27 -11.98 -3.14
CA ILE A 48 0.77 -11.64 -4.47
C ILE A 48 -0.42 -12.54 -4.84
N GLN A 49 -0.27 -13.85 -4.66
CA GLN A 49 -1.33 -14.82 -4.93
C GLN A 49 -2.57 -14.56 -4.08
N GLN A 50 -2.38 -14.22 -2.82
CA GLN A 50 -3.47 -13.91 -1.90
C GLN A 50 -4.28 -12.69 -2.35
N ILE A 51 -3.62 -11.62 -2.82
CA ILE A 51 -4.30 -10.46 -3.39
C ILE A 51 -5.19 -10.91 -4.57
N ASP A 52 -4.65 -11.64 -5.54
CA ASP A 52 -5.43 -12.07 -6.72
C ASP A 52 -6.58 -12.99 -6.34
N THR A 53 -6.37 -13.92 -5.40
CA THR A 53 -7.40 -14.83 -4.90
C THR A 53 -8.57 -14.08 -4.27
N VAL A 54 -8.30 -13.10 -3.42
CA VAL A 54 -9.34 -12.30 -2.78
C VAL A 54 -10.09 -11.46 -3.81
N LEU A 55 -9.37 -10.82 -4.72
CA LEU A 55 -9.98 -9.91 -5.69
C LEU A 55 -10.75 -10.61 -6.79
N ASN A 56 -10.52 -11.89 -7.05
CA ASN A 56 -11.15 -12.63 -8.15
C ASN A 56 -12.69 -12.76 -8.02
N GLY A 57 -13.25 -12.47 -6.84
CA GLY A 57 -14.71 -12.43 -6.61
C GLY A 57 -15.33 -11.03 -6.76
N TYR A 58 -14.55 -10.01 -7.15
CA TYR A 58 -15.01 -8.61 -7.17
C TYR A 58 -14.83 -7.97 -8.54
N ASP A 59 -15.57 -6.87 -8.76
CA ASP A 59 -15.41 -6.04 -9.95
C ASP A 59 -14.11 -5.23 -9.84
N PHE A 60 -13.12 -5.59 -10.63
CA PHE A 60 -11.84 -4.89 -10.69
C PHE A 60 -12.01 -3.40 -11.05
N SER A 61 -12.93 -3.06 -11.96
CA SER A 61 -13.14 -1.68 -12.39
C SER A 61 -13.69 -0.77 -11.28
N ASN A 62 -14.23 -1.36 -10.22
CA ASN A 62 -14.71 -0.66 -9.02
C ASN A 62 -13.89 -0.98 -7.76
N THR A 63 -12.67 -1.50 -7.92
CA THR A 63 -11.79 -1.90 -6.81
C THR A 63 -10.67 -0.89 -6.59
N ILE A 64 -10.43 -0.50 -5.34
CA ILE A 64 -9.27 0.29 -4.91
C ILE A 64 -8.46 -0.50 -3.89
N LEU A 65 -7.13 -0.57 -4.10
CA LEU A 65 -6.19 -1.14 -3.14
C LEU A 65 -5.53 -0.05 -2.31
N VAL A 66 -5.47 -0.23 -0.99
CA VAL A 66 -4.82 0.68 -0.05
C VAL A 66 -3.68 -0.05 0.65
N GLY A 67 -2.48 0.10 0.14
CA GLY A 67 -1.27 -0.54 0.67
C GLY A 67 -0.50 0.35 1.63
N HIS A 68 0.11 -0.27 2.64
CA HIS A 68 1.07 0.39 3.53
C HIS A 68 2.38 -0.38 3.56
N SER A 69 3.50 0.35 3.54
CA SER A 69 4.83 -0.25 3.75
C SER A 69 5.15 -1.33 2.69
N LEU A 70 5.49 -2.55 3.10
CA LEU A 70 5.80 -3.69 2.24
C LEU A 70 4.66 -4.05 1.27
N ALA A 71 3.41 -3.76 1.64
CA ALA A 71 2.28 -4.01 0.77
C ALA A 71 2.29 -3.17 -0.52
N CYS A 72 2.94 -2.00 -0.53
CA CYS A 72 3.11 -1.21 -1.75
C CYS A 72 3.91 -2.00 -2.80
N ASN A 73 5.01 -2.60 -2.39
CA ASN A 73 5.82 -3.51 -3.22
C ASN A 73 4.98 -4.70 -3.73
N THR A 74 4.22 -5.33 -2.82
CA THR A 74 3.33 -6.46 -3.17
C THR A 74 2.30 -6.08 -4.23
N ILE A 75 1.65 -4.93 -4.09
CA ILE A 75 0.63 -4.44 -5.03
C ILE A 75 1.24 -4.20 -6.42
N VAL A 76 2.42 -3.59 -6.48
CA VAL A 76 3.10 -3.34 -7.77
C VAL A 76 3.51 -4.66 -8.44
N GLN A 77 4.02 -5.62 -7.68
CA GLN A 77 4.36 -6.94 -8.21
C GLN A 77 3.12 -7.70 -8.66
N TRP A 78 2.04 -7.67 -7.88
CA TRP A 78 0.75 -8.24 -8.27
C TRP A 78 0.23 -7.65 -9.58
N ALA A 79 0.23 -6.32 -9.70
CA ALA A 79 -0.23 -5.63 -10.91
C ALA A 79 0.59 -6.04 -12.15
N ASN A 80 1.90 -6.21 -12.01
CA ASN A 80 2.76 -6.67 -13.09
C ASN A 80 2.50 -8.13 -13.46
N MET A 81 2.31 -9.00 -12.47
CA MET A 81 2.12 -10.44 -12.68
C MET A 81 0.76 -10.77 -13.31
N TYR A 82 -0.31 -10.23 -12.74
CA TYR A 82 -1.68 -10.60 -13.12
C TYR A 82 -2.31 -9.67 -14.15
N ARG A 83 -1.72 -8.51 -14.41
CA ARG A 83 -2.20 -7.54 -15.40
C ARG A 83 -3.68 -7.15 -15.25
N ARG A 84 -4.19 -7.21 -14.01
CA ARG A 84 -5.55 -6.79 -13.70
C ARG A 84 -5.65 -5.26 -13.71
N ASN A 85 -6.72 -4.73 -14.26
CA ASN A 85 -6.97 -3.30 -14.31
C ASN A 85 -7.99 -2.91 -13.23
N ILE A 86 -7.50 -2.47 -12.09
CA ILE A 86 -8.34 -1.95 -11.01
C ILE A 86 -8.60 -0.46 -11.18
N LYS A 87 -9.56 0.08 -10.41
CA LYS A 87 -9.90 1.50 -10.46
C LYS A 87 -8.71 2.38 -10.05
N ALA A 88 -8.08 2.08 -8.91
CA ALA A 88 -6.93 2.85 -8.41
C ALA A 88 -6.15 2.11 -7.30
N ALA A 89 -4.98 2.66 -6.94
CA ALA A 89 -4.27 2.27 -5.73
C ALA A 89 -3.76 3.48 -4.95
N LEU A 90 -3.84 3.40 -3.61
CA LEU A 90 -3.20 4.30 -2.66
C LEU A 90 -2.04 3.55 -2.00
N LEU A 91 -0.81 4.04 -2.20
CA LEU A 91 0.44 3.40 -1.77
C LEU A 91 1.10 4.29 -0.71
N VAL A 92 1.04 3.92 0.55
CA VAL A 92 1.46 4.75 1.68
C VAL A 92 2.75 4.23 2.29
N GLY A 93 3.77 5.08 2.38
CA GLY A 93 5.06 4.76 2.99
C GLY A 93 5.73 3.52 2.36
N PRO A 94 5.94 3.46 1.03
CA PRO A 94 6.50 2.28 0.40
C PRO A 94 7.89 1.98 0.96
N SER A 95 8.08 0.81 1.57
CA SER A 95 9.37 0.42 2.11
C SER A 95 10.36 0.07 1.01
N ASP A 96 11.60 0.57 1.14
CA ASP A 96 12.70 0.18 0.26
C ASP A 96 13.34 -1.12 0.77
N THR A 97 12.95 -2.25 0.18
CA THR A 97 13.49 -3.56 0.57
C THR A 97 14.95 -3.77 0.17
N GLU A 98 15.53 -2.86 -0.61
CA GLU A 98 16.96 -2.85 -0.98
C GLU A 98 17.81 -2.02 -0.01
N ALA A 99 17.19 -1.24 0.88
CA ALA A 99 17.91 -0.48 1.88
C ALA A 99 18.60 -1.39 2.90
N SER A 100 19.83 -1.06 3.29
CA SER A 100 20.56 -1.80 4.31
C SER A 100 19.90 -1.79 5.69
N SER A 101 19.02 -0.83 5.93
CA SER A 101 18.21 -0.70 7.15
C SER A 101 16.95 -1.57 7.13
N TYR A 102 16.61 -2.20 6.00
CA TYR A 102 15.39 -3.01 5.92
C TYR A 102 15.54 -4.30 6.76
N PRO A 103 14.53 -4.65 7.59
CA PRO A 103 14.65 -5.79 8.48
C PRO A 103 14.74 -7.13 7.71
N PRO A 104 15.54 -8.09 8.21
CA PRO A 104 15.63 -9.41 7.60
C PRO A 104 14.35 -10.22 7.83
N GLY A 105 14.18 -11.30 7.05
CA GLY A 105 13.10 -12.27 7.25
C GLY A 105 12.01 -12.24 6.19
N THR A 106 12.08 -11.29 5.25
CA THR A 106 11.20 -11.28 4.06
C THR A 106 11.84 -12.04 2.91
N ALA A 107 11.05 -12.70 2.06
CA ALA A 107 11.53 -13.46 0.91
C ALA A 107 10.86 -13.02 -0.40
N GLY A 108 11.66 -12.77 -1.43
CA GLY A 108 11.18 -12.45 -2.78
C GLY A 108 10.67 -11.03 -2.98
N PHE A 109 10.92 -10.11 -2.04
CA PHE A 109 10.55 -8.69 -2.17
C PHE A 109 11.67 -7.82 -2.75
N THR A 110 12.85 -8.40 -2.96
CA THR A 110 13.96 -7.78 -3.69
C THR A 110 14.22 -8.54 -4.98
N PRO A 111 14.60 -7.83 -6.08
CA PRO A 111 14.73 -6.37 -6.17
C PRO A 111 13.38 -5.64 -6.09
N MET A 112 13.41 -4.33 -5.80
CA MET A 112 12.22 -3.49 -5.83
C MET A 112 11.54 -3.56 -7.21
N PRO A 113 10.21 -3.73 -7.28
CA PRO A 113 9.52 -3.78 -8.57
C PRO A 113 9.49 -2.39 -9.22
N LEU A 114 10.06 -2.26 -10.41
CA LEU A 114 10.10 -1.01 -11.17
C LEU A 114 9.19 -1.09 -12.40
N TYR A 115 7.93 -1.50 -12.18
CA TYR A 115 6.93 -1.69 -13.23
C TYR A 115 5.90 -0.56 -13.20
N ARG A 116 5.65 0.06 -14.36
CA ARG A 116 4.60 1.05 -14.46
C ARG A 116 3.22 0.41 -14.23
N LEU A 117 2.46 1.00 -13.31
CA LEU A 117 1.07 0.62 -13.07
C LEU A 117 0.19 1.09 -14.24
N HIS A 118 -0.80 0.29 -14.60
CA HIS A 118 -1.73 0.59 -15.69
C HIS A 118 -3.06 1.17 -15.22
N PHE A 119 -3.11 1.53 -13.95
CA PHE A 119 -4.25 2.19 -13.32
C PHE A 119 -3.76 3.40 -12.51
N PRO A 120 -4.64 4.37 -12.25
CA PRO A 120 -4.33 5.52 -11.42
C PRO A 120 -3.80 5.12 -10.05
N SER A 121 -2.74 5.79 -9.58
CA SER A 121 -2.17 5.51 -8.26
C SER A 121 -1.53 6.75 -7.64
N VAL A 122 -1.51 6.77 -6.31
CA VAL A 122 -0.87 7.82 -5.53
C VAL A 122 0.09 7.18 -4.54
N VAL A 123 1.33 7.66 -4.53
CA VAL A 123 2.31 7.35 -3.48
C VAL A 123 2.28 8.50 -2.46
N ILE A 124 2.02 8.17 -1.21
CA ILE A 124 2.20 9.09 -0.07
C ILE A 124 3.48 8.70 0.66
N ALA A 125 4.36 9.67 0.86
CA ALA A 125 5.62 9.48 1.56
C ALA A 125 5.84 10.53 2.64
N SER A 126 6.80 10.27 3.52
CA SER A 126 7.25 11.14 4.60
C SER A 126 8.70 11.53 4.38
N SER A 127 9.08 12.74 4.81
CA SER A 127 10.47 13.24 4.67
C SER A 127 11.46 12.57 5.65
N ASN A 128 10.96 11.96 6.72
CA ASN A 128 11.78 11.33 7.76
C ASN A 128 11.42 9.85 7.99
N ASP A 129 10.94 9.17 6.96
CA ASP A 129 10.68 7.74 7.04
C ASP A 129 11.96 6.93 7.17
N PHE A 130 12.02 6.03 8.15
CA PHE A 130 13.19 5.18 8.40
C PHE A 130 13.39 4.10 7.33
N TYR A 131 12.31 3.66 6.67
CA TYR A 131 12.32 2.53 5.74
C TYR A 131 12.44 2.93 4.28
N VAL A 132 12.37 4.23 3.96
CA VAL A 132 12.55 4.75 2.61
C VAL A 132 12.99 6.20 2.65
N SER A 133 14.04 6.58 1.93
CA SER A 133 14.37 7.99 1.77
C SER A 133 13.38 8.70 0.84
N THR A 134 13.28 10.02 0.97
CA THR A 134 12.42 10.83 0.08
C THR A 134 12.77 10.63 -1.39
N GLU A 135 14.07 10.59 -1.71
CA GLU A 135 14.58 10.39 -3.07
C GLU A 135 14.16 9.02 -3.63
N ARG A 136 14.23 7.96 -2.79
CA ARG A 136 13.81 6.62 -3.19
C ARG A 136 12.29 6.55 -3.36
N ALA A 137 11.51 7.19 -2.51
CA ALA A 137 10.06 7.24 -2.63
C ALA A 137 9.63 7.99 -3.91
N ILE A 138 10.29 9.09 -4.26
CA ILE A 138 10.07 9.81 -5.53
C ILE A 138 10.41 8.89 -6.70
N PHE A 139 11.59 8.26 -6.67
CA PHE A 139 12.02 7.33 -7.72
C PHE A 139 11.00 6.20 -7.94
N PHE A 140 10.50 5.58 -6.87
CA PHE A 140 9.47 4.55 -6.99
C PHE A 140 8.18 5.09 -7.59
N ALA A 141 7.72 6.26 -7.15
CA ALA A 141 6.51 6.88 -7.70
C ALA A 141 6.65 7.15 -9.21
N GLU A 142 7.80 7.63 -9.67
CA GLU A 142 8.10 7.85 -11.08
C GLU A 142 8.09 6.54 -11.88
N GLN A 143 8.78 5.49 -11.38
CA GLN A 143 8.80 4.18 -12.03
C GLN A 143 7.41 3.56 -12.14
N TRP A 144 6.61 3.68 -11.09
CA TRP A 144 5.24 3.17 -11.05
C TRP A 144 4.24 4.03 -11.84
N GLY A 145 4.62 5.25 -12.22
CA GLY A 145 3.74 6.22 -12.87
C GLY A 145 2.67 6.77 -11.93
N SER A 146 2.97 6.83 -10.66
CA SER A 146 2.08 7.29 -9.59
C SER A 146 2.23 8.79 -9.35
N ARG A 147 1.14 9.46 -8.96
CA ARG A 147 1.23 10.81 -8.38
C ARG A 147 1.96 10.72 -7.03
N PHE A 148 2.97 11.55 -6.83
CA PHE A 148 3.71 11.63 -5.58
C PHE A 148 3.16 12.72 -4.65
N VAL A 149 3.01 12.41 -3.36
CA VAL A 149 2.60 13.34 -2.30
C VAL A 149 3.53 13.16 -1.10
N ASN A 150 4.28 14.19 -0.74
CA ASN A 150 5.03 14.23 0.50
C ASN A 150 4.22 14.97 1.57
N ILE A 151 4.03 14.35 2.73
CA ILE A 151 3.26 14.92 3.84
C ILE A 151 4.14 15.50 4.97
N GLY A 152 5.43 15.72 4.68
CA GLY A 152 6.40 16.26 5.64
C GLY A 152 6.93 15.17 6.59
N ASP A 153 7.33 15.58 7.79
CA ASP A 153 7.95 14.71 8.80
C ASP A 153 6.87 13.86 9.50
N ALA A 154 6.53 12.73 8.91
CA ALA A 154 5.43 11.85 9.35
C ALA A 154 5.90 10.45 9.77
N GLY A 155 7.23 10.26 9.95
CA GLY A 155 7.81 8.95 10.23
C GLY A 155 7.37 7.91 9.19
N HIS A 156 7.12 6.68 9.61
CA HIS A 156 6.62 5.62 8.70
C HIS A 156 5.09 5.64 8.54
N ILE A 157 4.44 6.76 8.82
CA ILE A 157 2.98 6.95 8.72
C ILE A 157 2.23 5.79 9.41
N ASN A 158 2.64 5.46 10.62
CA ASN A 158 2.10 4.37 11.42
C ASN A 158 1.77 4.84 12.86
N VAL A 159 1.35 3.91 13.71
CA VAL A 159 1.00 4.20 15.11
C VAL A 159 2.17 4.82 15.88
N ALA A 160 3.39 4.32 15.69
CA ALA A 160 4.59 4.83 16.38
C ALA A 160 4.90 6.29 15.99
N ALA A 161 4.50 6.71 14.81
CA ALA A 161 4.62 8.09 14.32
C ALA A 161 3.38 8.95 14.66
N GLY A 162 2.43 8.46 15.46
CA GLY A 162 1.24 9.19 15.88
C GLY A 162 0.08 9.18 14.88
N TYR A 163 0.15 8.36 13.83
CA TYR A 163 -0.89 8.29 12.80
C TYR A 163 -1.97 7.25 13.18
N GLY A 164 -3.09 7.76 13.72
CA GLY A 164 -4.32 7.00 13.93
C GLY A 164 -5.34 7.25 12.82
N GLU A 165 -6.07 8.38 12.83
CA GLU A 165 -7.14 8.66 11.84
C GLU A 165 -6.62 8.90 10.41
N PHE A 166 -5.45 9.45 10.24
CA PHE A 166 -4.79 9.76 8.96
C PHE A 166 -5.71 10.47 7.94
N GLU A 167 -6.26 11.61 8.33
CA GLU A 167 -7.24 12.37 7.54
C GLU A 167 -6.72 12.79 6.15
N GLN A 168 -5.43 13.15 6.03
CA GLN A 168 -4.83 13.51 4.74
C GLN A 168 -4.86 12.34 3.75
N GLY A 169 -4.52 11.15 4.20
CA GLY A 169 -4.59 9.94 3.36
C GLY A 169 -6.03 9.60 2.98
N LEU A 170 -6.97 9.78 3.90
CA LEU A 170 -8.39 9.56 3.65
C LEU A 170 -8.95 10.52 2.60
N ALA A 171 -8.53 11.79 2.62
CA ALA A 171 -8.93 12.77 1.60
C ALA A 171 -8.43 12.37 0.19
N ILE A 172 -7.18 11.88 0.10
CA ILE A 172 -6.63 11.39 -1.17
C ILE A 172 -7.35 10.12 -1.64
N LEU A 173 -7.71 9.21 -0.72
CA LEU A 173 -8.50 8.03 -1.06
C LEU A 173 -9.88 8.42 -1.63
N GLN A 174 -10.49 9.49 -1.12
CA GLN A 174 -11.75 10.02 -1.65
C GLN A 174 -11.61 10.64 -3.04
N GLU A 175 -10.45 11.23 -3.37
CA GLU A 175 -10.17 11.68 -4.74
C GLU A 175 -10.12 10.49 -5.69
N LEU A 176 -9.45 9.39 -5.30
CA LEU A 176 -9.37 8.16 -6.09
C LEU A 176 -10.73 7.47 -6.25
N ASP A 177 -11.59 7.53 -5.23
CA ASP A 177 -12.94 6.96 -5.29
C ASP A 177 -13.87 7.66 -6.30
N LYS A 178 -13.55 8.89 -6.69
CA LYS A 178 -14.35 9.68 -7.65
C LYS A 178 -13.93 9.48 -9.12
N LEU A 179 -12.83 8.77 -9.39
CA LEU A 179 -12.41 8.40 -10.73
C LEU A 179 -13.40 7.41 -11.34
#